data_43076d6b9b255d8dc6874c6ccf80a571
#
_entry.id   43076d6b9b255d8dc6874c6ccf80a571
#
_cell.length_a   1.000
_cell.length_b   1.000
_cell.length_c   1.000
_cell.angle_alpha   90.00
_cell.angle_beta   90.00
_cell.angle_gamma   90.00
#
_symmetry.space_group_name_H-M   'P 1'
#
loop_
_entity.id
_entity.type
_entity.pdbx_description
1 polymer ?
#
loop_
_entity_poly.entity_id
_entity_poly.type
_entity_poly.pdbx_seq_one_letter_code
_entity_poly.pdbx_strand_id
1 'polypeptide(L)'
;HHRRGEDFVDSPILTYLEPAASSTVELVVELFEYQRVEIEVLPTEATVMYAGMLVDTNYFRNHVGSRTFQIASKLKEKQANVSRAYEFLQDDYKTTQEKMSISANAYRFGNDILIAYGNEEEIYTRPLLAKVGNELLNIAEIKAVFVAGRVDKDRIAISARSKTEVNVQLIMEKLGGGGHFSMAACQVEEKTVKETIDKLEEAIDQYLDERG
;
A
#
# COMPACT_ATOMS: atom_id res chain seq x y z
N HIS A 1 0.25 -15.00 1.33
CA HIS A 1 0.11 -14.29 2.63
C HIS A 1 -1.21 -13.52 2.76
N HIS A 2 -2.00 -13.39 1.68
CA HIS A 2 -3.34 -12.81 1.74
C HIS A 2 -4.39 -13.86 2.14
N ARG A 3 -5.57 -13.40 2.56
CA ARG A 3 -6.73 -14.27 2.73
C ARG A 3 -7.19 -14.80 1.36
N ARG A 4 -7.76 -16.00 1.33
CA ARG A 4 -8.31 -16.58 0.11
C ARG A 4 -9.38 -15.66 -0.48
N GLY A 5 -9.19 -15.23 -1.72
CA GLY A 5 -10.18 -14.47 -2.49
C GLY A 5 -11.18 -15.37 -3.21
N GLU A 6 -12.18 -14.76 -3.85
CA GLU A 6 -13.17 -15.49 -4.67
C GLU A 6 -12.55 -16.12 -5.91
N ASP A 7 -11.55 -15.45 -6.53
CA ASP A 7 -10.82 -15.91 -7.72
C ASP A 7 -9.67 -16.86 -7.37
N PHE A 8 -9.94 -17.88 -6.57
CA PHE A 8 -8.92 -18.87 -6.22
C PHE A 8 -8.81 -19.94 -7.30
N VAL A 9 -7.56 -20.42 -7.54
CA VAL A 9 -7.29 -21.49 -8.52
C VAL A 9 -8.08 -22.73 -8.16
N ASP A 10 -8.86 -23.25 -9.11
CA ASP A 10 -9.59 -24.50 -8.95
C ASP A 10 -8.63 -25.70 -8.93
N SER A 11 -8.80 -26.58 -7.94
CA SER A 11 -8.05 -27.83 -7.81
C SER A 11 -6.52 -27.67 -7.79
N PRO A 12 -5.94 -26.85 -6.91
CA PRO A 12 -4.49 -26.71 -6.81
C PRO A 12 -3.85 -28.02 -6.30
N ILE A 13 -2.66 -28.36 -6.79
CA ILE A 13 -1.88 -29.51 -6.30
C ILE A 13 -1.44 -29.28 -4.84
N LEU A 14 -1.10 -28.04 -4.50
CA LEU A 14 -0.71 -27.61 -3.15
C LEU A 14 -1.29 -26.23 -2.87
N THR A 15 -1.83 -26.07 -1.68
CA THR A 15 -2.22 -24.76 -1.14
C THR A 15 -1.43 -24.53 0.14
N TYR A 16 -0.63 -23.46 0.17
CA TYR A 16 0.04 -22.97 1.38
C TYR A 16 -0.43 -21.55 1.67
N LEU A 17 -1.31 -21.41 2.63
CA LEU A 17 -1.95 -20.15 2.97
C LEU A 17 -1.70 -19.84 4.46
N GLU A 18 -0.95 -18.76 4.71
CA GLU A 18 -0.63 -18.27 6.06
C GLU A 18 -0.82 -16.76 6.11
N PRO A 19 -2.01 -16.29 6.53
CA PRO A 19 -2.31 -14.85 6.59
C PRO A 19 -1.45 -14.07 7.58
N ALA A 20 -0.82 -14.75 8.54
CA ALA A 20 0.10 -14.12 9.49
C ALA A 20 1.51 -13.88 8.91
N ALA A 21 1.84 -14.46 7.75
CA ALA A 21 3.10 -14.17 7.07
C ALA A 21 3.10 -12.73 6.53
N SER A 22 4.20 -12.03 6.69
CA SER A 22 4.34 -10.65 6.23
C SER A 22 4.43 -10.52 4.71
N SER A 23 4.89 -11.57 4.05
CA SER A 23 5.07 -11.60 2.59
C SER A 23 4.97 -13.03 2.04
N THR A 24 4.67 -13.15 0.75
CA THR A 24 4.76 -14.43 0.04
C THR A 24 6.18 -15.00 0.06
N VAL A 25 7.19 -14.13 0.10
CA VAL A 25 8.60 -14.55 0.15
C VAL A 25 8.91 -15.38 1.40
N GLU A 26 8.31 -15.06 2.56
CA GLU A 26 8.46 -15.89 3.76
C GLU A 26 8.05 -17.34 3.50
N LEU A 27 6.89 -17.51 2.88
CA LEU A 27 6.33 -18.84 2.58
C LEU A 27 7.20 -19.60 1.56
N VAL A 28 7.67 -18.91 0.53
CA VAL A 28 8.51 -19.51 -0.52
C VAL A 28 9.86 -19.96 0.02
N VAL A 29 10.54 -19.10 0.80
CA VAL A 29 11.85 -19.44 1.39
C VAL A 29 11.73 -20.60 2.37
N GLU A 30 10.66 -20.64 3.16
CA GLU A 30 10.41 -21.81 4.03
C GLU A 30 10.18 -23.09 3.22
N LEU A 31 9.41 -23.03 2.13
CA LEU A 31 9.20 -24.21 1.29
C LEU A 31 10.51 -24.74 0.70
N PHE A 32 11.52 -23.91 0.45
CA PHE A 32 12.83 -24.37 0.01
C PHE A 32 13.52 -25.29 1.04
N GLU A 33 13.31 -25.06 2.33
CA GLU A 33 13.89 -25.86 3.40
C GLU A 33 13.27 -27.25 3.52
N TYR A 34 12.03 -27.42 3.05
CA TYR A 34 11.34 -28.71 3.08
C TYR A 34 11.51 -29.53 1.79
N GLN A 35 12.29 -29.03 0.83
CA GLN A 35 12.56 -29.78 -0.39
C GLN A 35 13.59 -30.89 -0.13
N ARG A 36 13.39 -32.06 -0.77
CA ARG A 36 14.33 -33.17 -0.69
C ARG A 36 15.63 -32.92 -1.45
N VAL A 37 15.60 -32.03 -2.40
CA VAL A 37 16.73 -31.58 -3.21
C VAL A 37 17.00 -30.13 -2.83
N GLU A 38 18.24 -29.81 -2.54
CA GLU A 38 18.62 -28.43 -2.24
C GLU A 38 18.33 -27.54 -3.45
N ILE A 39 17.54 -26.47 -3.21
CA ILE A 39 17.26 -25.47 -4.23
C ILE A 39 18.37 -24.41 -4.13
N GLU A 40 19.17 -24.33 -5.18
CA GLU A 40 20.16 -23.27 -5.31
C GLU A 40 19.43 -21.95 -5.62
N VAL A 41 19.57 -20.96 -4.73
CA VAL A 41 19.05 -19.60 -4.91
C VAL A 41 20.21 -18.70 -5.27
N LEU A 42 20.18 -18.12 -6.46
CA LEU A 42 21.23 -17.22 -6.94
C LEU A 42 21.18 -15.88 -6.16
N PRO A 43 22.33 -15.18 -6.00
CA PRO A 43 22.38 -13.89 -5.31
C PRO A 43 21.42 -12.84 -5.89
N THR A 44 21.17 -12.86 -7.20
CA THR A 44 20.20 -11.99 -7.86
C THR A 44 18.77 -12.33 -7.49
N GLU A 45 18.42 -13.62 -7.41
CA GLU A 45 17.10 -14.08 -6.98
C GLU A 45 16.85 -13.75 -5.51
N ALA A 46 17.82 -14.01 -4.64
CA ALA A 46 17.76 -13.62 -3.24
C ALA A 46 17.58 -12.10 -3.06
N THR A 47 18.21 -11.29 -3.94
CA THR A 47 18.08 -9.83 -3.93
C THR A 47 16.67 -9.39 -4.33
N VAL A 48 16.09 -10.00 -5.37
CA VAL A 48 14.70 -9.69 -5.80
C VAL A 48 13.69 -10.15 -4.74
N MET A 49 13.90 -11.33 -4.15
CA MET A 49 13.07 -11.79 -3.02
C MET A 49 13.13 -10.80 -1.85
N TYR A 50 14.33 -10.33 -1.51
CA TYR A 50 14.49 -9.33 -0.45
C TYR A 50 13.74 -8.03 -0.77
N ALA A 51 13.77 -7.58 -2.02
CA ALA A 51 12.99 -6.42 -2.47
C ALA A 51 11.47 -6.67 -2.32
N GLY A 52 10.98 -7.87 -2.65
CA GLY A 52 9.59 -8.26 -2.42
C GLY A 52 9.18 -8.16 -0.95
N MET A 53 10.03 -8.59 -0.02
CA MET A 53 9.78 -8.41 1.42
C MET A 53 9.71 -6.93 1.81
N LEU A 54 10.59 -6.08 1.27
CA LEU A 54 10.54 -4.63 1.53
C LEU A 54 9.22 -4.00 1.09
N VAL A 55 8.68 -4.42 -0.05
CA VAL A 55 7.39 -3.92 -0.56
C VAL A 55 6.24 -4.31 0.37
N ASP A 56 6.09 -5.61 0.66
CA ASP A 56 4.98 -6.13 1.44
C ASP A 56 4.98 -5.62 2.89
N THR A 57 6.17 -5.39 3.45
CA THR A 57 6.34 -4.93 4.83
C THR A 57 6.47 -3.41 4.96
N ASN A 58 6.34 -2.67 3.87
CA ASN A 58 6.64 -1.24 3.84
C ASN A 58 8.00 -0.93 4.50
N TYR A 59 9.06 -1.55 3.97
CA TYR A 59 10.44 -1.40 4.48
C TYR A 59 10.60 -1.85 5.95
N PHE A 60 10.02 -3.01 6.30
CA PHE A 60 9.99 -3.57 7.65
C PHE A 60 9.29 -2.69 8.71
N ARG A 61 8.32 -1.86 8.30
CA ARG A 61 7.52 -1.03 9.21
C ARG A 61 6.21 -1.68 9.61
N ASN A 62 5.63 -2.52 8.73
CA ASN A 62 4.29 -3.07 8.91
C ASN A 62 4.31 -4.60 8.87
N HIS A 63 3.50 -5.23 9.71
CA HIS A 63 3.25 -6.67 9.74
C HIS A 63 4.51 -7.54 9.85
N VAL A 64 5.53 -7.07 10.57
CA VAL A 64 6.78 -7.79 10.76
C VAL A 64 6.82 -8.55 12.08
N GLY A 65 7.35 -9.75 12.04
CA GLY A 65 7.61 -10.61 13.20
C GLY A 65 9.04 -11.16 13.20
N SER A 66 9.35 -11.97 14.19
CA SER A 66 10.67 -12.67 14.24
C SER A 66 10.92 -13.50 12.99
N ARG A 67 9.88 -14.15 12.46
CA ARG A 67 9.92 -14.93 11.21
C ARG A 67 10.39 -14.08 10.03
N THR A 68 9.88 -12.86 9.87
CA THR A 68 10.28 -11.94 8.80
C THR A 68 11.79 -11.68 8.82
N PHE A 69 12.36 -11.40 10.00
CA PHE A 69 13.78 -11.14 10.14
C PHE A 69 14.65 -12.39 9.96
N GLN A 70 14.15 -13.58 10.36
CA GLN A 70 14.83 -14.85 10.08
C GLN A 70 14.94 -15.11 8.58
N ILE A 71 13.86 -14.89 7.83
CA ILE A 71 13.87 -15.06 6.36
C ILE A 71 14.77 -14.02 5.70
N ALA A 72 14.74 -12.77 6.15
CA ALA A 72 15.67 -11.73 5.67
C ALA A 72 17.15 -12.13 5.90
N SER A 73 17.47 -12.73 7.06
CA SER A 73 18.80 -13.27 7.34
C SER A 73 19.18 -14.40 6.38
N LYS A 74 18.29 -15.35 6.14
CA LYS A 74 18.51 -16.45 5.18
C LYS A 74 18.78 -15.96 3.77
N LEU A 75 18.03 -14.96 3.31
CA LEU A 75 18.29 -14.34 2.01
C LEU A 75 19.65 -13.65 1.97
N LYS A 76 20.08 -13.06 3.10
CA LYS A 76 21.40 -12.46 3.21
C LYS A 76 22.51 -13.51 3.18
N GLU A 77 22.31 -14.69 3.78
CA GLU A 77 23.21 -15.84 3.67
C GLU A 77 23.34 -16.35 2.23
N LYS A 78 22.25 -16.29 1.45
CA LYS A 78 22.23 -16.53 -0.01
C LYS A 78 22.76 -15.33 -0.83
N GLN A 79 23.52 -14.43 -0.18
CA GLN A 79 24.20 -13.28 -0.78
C GLN A 79 23.27 -12.20 -1.38
N ALA A 80 22.04 -12.06 -0.87
CA ALA A 80 21.18 -10.94 -1.26
C ALA A 80 21.92 -9.60 -1.07
N ASN A 81 21.92 -8.77 -2.10
CA ASN A 81 22.44 -7.42 -2.05
C ASN A 81 21.34 -6.46 -1.58
N VAL A 82 21.36 -6.12 -0.29
CA VAL A 82 20.35 -5.27 0.34
C VAL A 82 20.29 -3.89 -0.31
N SER A 83 21.45 -3.27 -0.57
CA SER A 83 21.48 -1.95 -1.23
C SER A 83 20.82 -1.99 -2.61
N ARG A 84 21.11 -3.03 -3.38
CA ARG A 84 20.50 -3.22 -4.70
C ARG A 84 18.98 -3.46 -4.62
N ALA A 85 18.52 -4.17 -3.58
CA ALA A 85 17.09 -4.35 -3.35
C ALA A 85 16.38 -3.00 -3.10
N TYR A 86 17.00 -2.10 -2.33
CA TYR A 86 16.48 -0.74 -2.17
C TYR A 86 16.54 0.08 -3.47
N GLU A 87 17.60 -0.05 -4.28
CA GLU A 87 17.71 0.63 -5.57
C GLU A 87 16.58 0.24 -6.54
N PHE A 88 16.17 -1.05 -6.55
CA PHE A 88 15.04 -1.52 -7.37
C PHE A 88 13.70 -0.85 -7.02
N LEU A 89 13.58 -0.31 -5.82
CA LEU A 89 12.36 0.31 -5.31
C LEU A 89 12.40 1.83 -5.33
N GLN A 90 13.50 2.42 -5.80
CA GLN A 90 13.61 3.87 -5.93
C GLN A 90 12.66 4.39 -7.01
N ASP A 91 12.05 5.52 -6.71
CA ASP A 91 11.29 6.26 -7.70
C ASP A 91 12.22 7.04 -8.62
N ASP A 92 11.83 7.20 -9.85
CA ASP A 92 12.52 8.10 -10.78
C ASP A 92 12.25 9.58 -10.42
N TYR A 93 12.98 10.47 -11.07
CA TYR A 93 12.87 11.91 -10.78
C TYR A 93 11.47 12.45 -11.04
N LYS A 94 10.81 12.02 -12.12
CA LYS A 94 9.44 12.44 -12.46
C LYS A 94 8.44 12.00 -11.39
N THR A 95 8.46 10.74 -11.02
CA THR A 95 7.62 10.16 -9.95
C THR A 95 7.84 10.92 -8.63
N THR A 96 9.10 11.26 -8.33
CA THR A 96 9.43 12.04 -7.12
C THR A 96 8.83 13.45 -7.18
N GLN A 97 8.91 14.13 -8.31
CA GLN A 97 8.29 15.46 -8.50
C GLN A 97 6.77 15.41 -8.36
N GLU A 98 6.12 14.42 -8.98
CA GLU A 98 4.67 14.22 -8.88
C GLU A 98 4.25 14.00 -7.41
N LYS A 99 4.97 13.18 -6.66
CA LYS A 99 4.71 12.97 -5.22
C LYS A 99 4.85 14.26 -4.41
N MET A 100 5.92 15.02 -4.66
CA MET A 100 6.14 16.31 -3.99
C MET A 100 5.02 17.30 -4.30
N SER A 101 4.58 17.38 -5.55
CA SER A 101 3.48 18.25 -5.97
C SER A 101 2.18 17.91 -5.24
N ILE A 102 1.79 16.64 -5.20
CA ILE A 102 0.60 16.19 -4.47
C ILE A 102 0.73 16.47 -2.97
N SER A 103 1.90 16.17 -2.39
CA SER A 103 2.15 16.38 -0.97
C SER A 103 2.12 17.87 -0.57
N ALA A 104 2.55 18.76 -1.47
CA ALA A 104 2.51 20.21 -1.25
C ALA A 104 1.08 20.77 -1.18
N ASN A 105 0.12 20.09 -1.80
CA ASN A 105 -1.30 20.45 -1.75
C ASN A 105 -2.02 19.80 -0.56
N ALA A 106 -1.30 19.13 0.35
CA ALA A 106 -1.93 18.50 1.50
C ALA A 106 -2.36 19.55 2.54
N TYR A 107 -3.55 19.33 3.11
CA TYR A 107 -4.07 20.15 4.21
C TYR A 107 -4.69 19.26 5.29
N ARG A 108 -4.82 19.79 6.49
CA ARG A 108 -5.45 19.10 7.61
C ARG A 108 -6.97 19.25 7.55
N PHE A 109 -7.65 18.12 7.70
CA PHE A 109 -9.08 18.05 7.94
C PHE A 109 -9.30 17.59 9.39
N GLY A 110 -9.84 18.45 10.22
CA GLY A 110 -9.85 18.21 11.66
C GLY A 110 -8.43 18.21 12.28
N ASN A 111 -8.22 17.35 13.26
CA ASN A 111 -6.96 17.35 14.02
C ASN A 111 -5.93 16.33 13.49
N ASP A 112 -6.36 15.21 12.93
CA ASP A 112 -5.54 14.04 12.69
C ASP A 112 -5.74 13.37 11.32
N ILE A 113 -6.47 14.03 10.41
CA ILE A 113 -6.68 13.61 9.03
C ILE A 113 -5.95 14.56 8.09
N LEU A 114 -5.33 14.01 7.04
CA LEU A 114 -4.78 14.78 5.92
C LEU A 114 -5.54 14.44 4.64
N ILE A 115 -5.86 15.46 3.87
CA ILE A 115 -6.34 15.34 2.50
C ILE A 115 -5.30 15.98 1.59
N ALA A 116 -4.81 15.21 0.60
CA ALA A 116 -3.88 15.67 -0.41
C ALA A 116 -4.48 15.45 -1.79
N TYR A 117 -4.11 16.29 -2.75
CA TYR A 117 -4.66 16.16 -4.09
C TYR A 117 -3.67 16.57 -5.18
N GLY A 118 -3.80 15.91 -6.31
CA GLY A 118 -3.03 16.21 -7.51
C GLY A 118 -3.58 17.39 -8.29
N ASN A 119 -2.81 17.84 -9.26
CA ASN A 119 -3.17 18.90 -10.18
C ASN A 119 -4.37 18.48 -11.04
N GLU A 120 -5.29 19.40 -11.35
CA GLU A 120 -6.53 19.11 -12.08
C GLU A 120 -6.28 18.57 -13.50
N GLU A 121 -5.21 19.05 -14.15
CA GLU A 121 -4.90 18.70 -15.53
C GLU A 121 -3.93 17.52 -15.69
N GLU A 122 -3.38 17.02 -14.59
CA GLU A 122 -2.43 15.91 -14.61
C GLU A 122 -3.11 14.57 -14.37
N ILE A 123 -2.64 13.53 -15.07
CA ILE A 123 -3.10 12.15 -14.90
C ILE A 123 -2.05 11.38 -14.10
N TYR A 124 -2.49 10.85 -12.97
CA TYR A 124 -1.65 10.10 -12.03
C TYR A 124 -1.95 8.61 -12.08
N THR A 125 -0.98 7.81 -11.69
CA THR A 125 -1.23 6.38 -11.49
C THR A 125 -1.78 6.11 -10.08
N ARG A 126 -2.66 5.10 -9.96
CA ARG A 126 -3.17 4.68 -8.63
C ARG A 126 -2.06 4.30 -7.65
N PRO A 127 -1.01 3.56 -8.07
CA PRO A 127 0.13 3.27 -7.20
C PRO A 127 0.83 4.54 -6.68
N LEU A 128 0.92 5.60 -7.48
CA LEU A 128 1.49 6.87 -7.04
C LEU A 128 0.68 7.50 -5.91
N LEU A 129 -0.65 7.59 -6.07
CA LEU A 129 -1.53 8.12 -5.02
C LEU A 129 -1.41 7.30 -3.73
N ALA A 130 -1.30 5.97 -3.86
CA ALA A 130 -1.09 5.08 -2.73
C ALA A 130 0.27 5.31 -2.04
N LYS A 131 1.35 5.53 -2.80
CA LYS A 131 2.68 5.86 -2.26
C LYS A 131 2.66 7.17 -1.47
N VAL A 132 2.04 8.22 -2.02
CA VAL A 132 1.87 9.51 -1.31
C VAL A 132 1.09 9.30 -0.01
N GLY A 133 0.00 8.54 -0.04
CA GLY A 133 -0.77 8.23 1.17
C GLY A 133 0.05 7.53 2.24
N ASN A 134 0.88 6.55 1.86
CA ASN A 134 1.77 5.85 2.78
C ASN A 134 2.85 6.79 3.36
N GLU A 135 3.40 7.69 2.56
CA GLU A 135 4.43 8.65 3.01
C GLU A 135 3.85 9.68 3.99
N LEU A 136 2.72 10.28 3.67
CA LEU A 136 2.05 11.26 4.52
C LEU A 136 1.53 10.65 5.84
N LEU A 137 1.13 9.38 5.83
CA LEU A 137 0.70 8.69 7.04
C LEU A 137 1.84 8.49 8.07
N ASN A 138 3.12 8.62 7.66
CA ASN A 138 4.25 8.58 8.59
C ASN A 138 4.38 9.84 9.46
N ILE A 139 3.63 10.90 9.18
CA ILE A 139 3.58 12.08 10.05
C ILE A 139 2.96 11.66 11.39
N ALA A 140 3.65 12.00 12.50
CA ALA A 140 3.37 11.44 13.83
C ALA A 140 1.92 11.64 14.29
N GLU A 141 1.35 12.83 14.06
CA GLU A 141 0.02 13.21 14.54
C GLU A 141 -1.12 12.75 13.63
N ILE A 142 -0.78 12.26 12.43
CA ILE A 142 -1.78 11.89 11.41
C ILE A 142 -2.22 10.45 11.61
N LYS A 143 -3.53 10.23 11.64
CA LYS A 143 -4.18 8.93 11.79
C LYS A 143 -4.79 8.41 10.50
N ALA A 144 -5.20 9.30 9.59
CA ALA A 144 -5.68 8.93 8.27
C ALA A 144 -5.24 9.93 7.20
N VAL A 145 -5.04 9.42 5.98
CA VAL A 145 -4.67 10.21 4.81
C VAL A 145 -5.52 9.78 3.63
N PHE A 146 -6.04 10.77 2.93
CA PHE A 146 -6.77 10.58 1.68
C PHE A 146 -6.05 11.33 0.59
N VAL A 147 -5.77 10.66 -0.53
CA VAL A 147 -5.04 11.25 -1.66
C VAL A 147 -5.89 11.10 -2.91
N ALA A 148 -6.37 12.23 -3.42
CA ALA A 148 -7.19 12.30 -4.63
C ALA A 148 -6.36 12.72 -5.84
N GLY A 149 -6.63 12.13 -6.99
CA GLY A 149 -6.00 12.52 -8.24
C GLY A 149 -6.70 11.94 -9.46
N ARG A 150 -6.63 12.66 -10.57
CA ARG A 150 -7.16 12.21 -11.84
C ARG A 150 -6.36 11.01 -12.34
N VAL A 151 -7.02 9.91 -12.67
CA VAL A 151 -6.39 8.68 -13.15
C VAL A 151 -6.74 8.36 -14.59
N ASP A 152 -7.74 9.05 -15.12
CA ASP A 152 -8.20 8.97 -16.51
C ASP A 152 -8.94 10.27 -16.86
N LYS A 153 -9.32 10.48 -18.12
CA LYS A 153 -10.03 11.69 -18.59
C LYS A 153 -11.29 11.99 -17.78
N ASP A 154 -12.04 10.95 -17.42
CA ASP A 154 -13.34 11.03 -16.77
C ASP A 154 -13.37 10.42 -15.37
N ARG A 155 -12.21 10.03 -14.81
CA ARG A 155 -12.16 9.37 -13.51
C ARG A 155 -11.10 9.95 -12.58
N ILE A 156 -11.53 10.16 -11.36
CA ILE A 156 -10.67 10.55 -10.24
C ILE A 156 -10.64 9.38 -9.26
N ALA A 157 -9.45 9.01 -8.80
CA ALA A 157 -9.29 8.00 -7.77
C ALA A 157 -8.92 8.67 -6.44
N ILE A 158 -9.42 8.09 -5.36
CA ILE A 158 -8.99 8.40 -4.00
C ILE A 158 -8.30 7.16 -3.43
N SER A 159 -7.09 7.32 -2.95
CA SER A 159 -6.39 6.33 -2.15
C SER A 159 -6.46 6.73 -0.68
N ALA A 160 -6.96 5.84 0.17
CA ALA A 160 -7.11 6.08 1.59
C ALA A 160 -6.20 5.16 2.41
N ARG A 161 -5.53 5.73 3.40
CA ARG A 161 -4.64 5.02 4.32
C ARG A 161 -4.91 5.47 5.74
N SER A 162 -4.85 4.54 6.70
CA SER A 162 -5.01 4.90 8.12
C SER A 162 -4.19 4.03 9.05
N LYS A 163 -4.02 4.54 10.25
CA LYS A 163 -3.62 3.80 11.44
C LYS A 163 -4.85 3.14 12.08
N THR A 164 -4.70 2.57 13.24
CA THR A 164 -5.71 1.72 13.90
C THR A 164 -6.99 2.44 14.35
N GLU A 165 -7.01 3.77 14.35
CA GLU A 165 -8.12 4.55 14.91
C GLU A 165 -9.20 4.92 13.89
N VAL A 166 -8.89 4.95 12.60
CA VAL A 166 -9.83 5.37 11.54
C VAL A 166 -10.09 4.23 10.57
N ASN A 167 -11.34 3.87 10.38
CA ASN A 167 -11.73 2.86 9.39
C ASN A 167 -11.98 3.53 8.03
N VAL A 168 -10.94 3.57 7.19
CA VAL A 168 -11.06 4.18 5.86
C VAL A 168 -11.91 3.38 4.89
N GLN A 169 -12.15 2.10 5.14
CA GLN A 169 -13.06 1.29 4.33
C GLN A 169 -14.48 1.87 4.35
N LEU A 170 -15.02 2.14 5.54
CA LEU A 170 -16.38 2.68 5.69
C LEU A 170 -16.54 4.05 5.00
N ILE A 171 -15.49 4.88 5.03
CA ILE A 171 -15.51 6.17 4.34
C ILE A 171 -15.52 5.97 2.81
N MET A 172 -14.67 5.09 2.30
CA MET A 172 -14.62 4.82 0.86
C MET A 172 -15.89 4.12 0.34
N GLU A 173 -16.54 3.28 1.14
CA GLU A 173 -17.83 2.66 0.79
C GLU A 173 -18.93 3.69 0.58
N LYS A 174 -18.95 4.81 1.33
CA LYS A 174 -19.88 5.93 1.10
C LYS A 174 -19.69 6.59 -0.27
N LEU A 175 -18.49 6.47 -0.86
CA LEU A 175 -18.15 6.97 -2.20
C LEU A 175 -18.19 5.89 -3.29
N GLY A 176 -18.79 4.72 -2.99
CA GLY A 176 -18.87 3.61 -3.94
C GLY A 176 -17.57 2.81 -4.13
N GLY A 177 -16.62 2.99 -3.23
CA GLY A 177 -15.37 2.26 -3.18
C GLY A 177 -15.37 1.10 -2.20
N GLY A 178 -14.19 0.72 -1.73
CA GLY A 178 -14.03 -0.36 -0.74
C GLY A 178 -12.57 -0.60 -0.40
N GLY A 179 -12.34 -1.68 0.35
CA GLY A 179 -10.99 -2.06 0.76
C GLY A 179 -11.00 -2.78 2.10
N HIS A 180 -10.03 -2.43 2.93
CA HIS A 180 -9.87 -2.93 4.30
C HIS A 180 -9.83 -1.76 5.28
N PHE A 181 -9.87 -2.08 6.57
CA PHE A 181 -9.88 -1.09 7.65
C PHE A 181 -8.86 0.03 7.46
N SER A 182 -7.60 -0.31 7.16
CA SER A 182 -6.47 0.63 7.07
C SER A 182 -6.05 1.02 5.65
N MET A 183 -6.61 0.39 4.64
CA MET A 183 -6.28 0.60 3.22
C MET A 183 -7.54 0.44 2.39
N ALA A 184 -8.00 1.52 1.79
CA ALA A 184 -9.17 1.52 0.94
C ALA A 184 -8.98 2.47 -0.25
N ALA A 185 -9.85 2.38 -1.24
CA ALA A 185 -9.83 3.23 -2.41
C ALA A 185 -11.22 3.36 -3.01
N CYS A 186 -11.47 4.44 -3.72
CA CYS A 186 -12.61 4.55 -4.61
C CYS A 186 -12.22 5.18 -5.94
N GLN A 187 -13.10 5.10 -6.90
CA GLN A 187 -13.04 5.84 -8.16
C GLN A 187 -14.40 6.47 -8.39
N VAL A 188 -14.38 7.74 -8.70
CA VAL A 188 -15.58 8.53 -8.96
C VAL A 188 -15.51 9.14 -10.37
N GLU A 189 -16.66 9.21 -11.03
CA GLU A 189 -16.82 9.86 -12.33
C GLU A 189 -17.22 11.31 -12.08
N GLU A 190 -16.24 12.13 -11.69
CA GLU A 190 -16.43 13.54 -11.41
C GLU A 190 -15.72 14.41 -12.44
N LYS A 191 -16.21 15.64 -12.60
CA LYS A 191 -15.62 16.59 -13.55
C LYS A 191 -14.33 17.18 -13.03
N THR A 192 -14.24 17.41 -11.72
CA THR A 192 -13.10 18.08 -11.10
C THR A 192 -12.62 17.36 -9.84
N VAL A 193 -11.33 17.51 -9.55
CA VAL A 193 -10.73 17.05 -8.30
C VAL A 193 -11.39 17.75 -7.10
N LYS A 194 -11.76 19.02 -7.27
CA LYS A 194 -12.43 19.79 -6.22
C LYS A 194 -13.78 19.18 -5.83
N GLU A 195 -14.65 18.87 -6.80
CA GLU A 195 -15.94 18.21 -6.53
C GLU A 195 -15.77 16.87 -5.80
N THR A 196 -14.70 16.14 -6.16
CA THR A 196 -14.33 14.87 -5.49
C THR A 196 -13.92 15.11 -4.03
N ILE A 197 -13.14 16.17 -3.77
CA ILE A 197 -12.71 16.54 -2.43
C ILE A 197 -13.91 16.95 -1.57
N ASP A 198 -14.80 17.79 -2.09
CA ASP A 198 -16.00 18.21 -1.37
C ASP A 198 -16.85 17.00 -0.92
N LYS A 199 -17.04 16.01 -1.80
CA LYS A 199 -17.73 14.75 -1.45
C LYS A 199 -16.97 13.90 -0.45
N LEU A 200 -15.64 13.88 -0.54
CA LEU A 200 -14.80 13.17 0.42
C LEU A 200 -14.93 13.77 1.82
N GLU A 201 -14.89 15.09 1.92
CA GLU A 201 -15.06 15.80 3.20
C GLU A 201 -16.44 15.51 3.81
N GLU A 202 -17.51 15.54 3.02
CA GLU A 202 -18.85 15.14 3.49
C GLU A 202 -18.90 13.69 3.98
N ALA A 203 -18.22 12.76 3.30
CA ALA A 203 -18.17 11.37 3.71
C ALA A 203 -17.36 11.16 5.00
N ILE A 204 -16.30 11.95 5.21
CA ILE A 204 -15.51 11.94 6.44
C ILE A 204 -16.35 12.50 7.60
N ASP A 205 -17.03 13.64 7.43
CA ASP A 205 -17.87 14.24 8.46
C ASP A 205 -18.97 13.28 8.89
N GLN A 206 -19.69 12.67 7.94
CA GLN A 206 -20.69 11.65 8.25
C GLN A 206 -20.14 10.47 9.04
N TYR A 207 -18.92 10.01 8.70
CA TYR A 207 -18.27 8.92 9.44
C TYR A 207 -17.89 9.33 10.86
N LEU A 208 -17.43 10.58 11.04
CA LEU A 208 -17.08 11.09 12.38
C LEU A 208 -18.31 11.27 13.25
N ASP A 209 -19.42 11.79 12.70
CA ASP A 209 -20.70 11.97 13.41
C ASP A 209 -21.31 10.63 13.84
N GLU A 210 -21.19 9.58 13.05
CA GLU A 210 -21.66 8.23 13.37
C GLU A 210 -20.88 7.56 14.54
N ARG A 211 -19.72 8.11 14.92
CA ARG A 211 -18.82 7.59 15.98
C ARG A 211 -18.84 8.39 17.28
N GLY A 212 -19.35 9.61 17.24
CA GLY A 212 -19.50 10.49 18.42
C GLY A 212 -20.72 10.17 19.19
#